data_176ece9b862a13ef6b2b5184884e282b
#
_entry.id   176ece9b862a13ef6b2b5184884e282b
#
_cell.length_a   1.000
_cell.length_b   1.000
_cell.length_c   1.000
_cell.angle_alpha   90.00
_cell.angle_beta   90.00
_cell.angle_gamma   90.00
#
_symmetry.space_group_name_H-M   'P 1'
#
loop_
_entity.id
_entity.type
_entity.pdbx_description
1 polymer ?
#
loop_
_entity_poly.entity_id
_entity_poly.type
_entity_poly.pdbx_seq_one_letter_code
_entity_poly.pdbx_strand_id
1 'polypeptide(L)'
;MRRSLFCVLAALSLAAPALADPPPGTVMKVTPPQVSADIAKRCLMRYEIEVAQVGHLKVALTLTPGQVPVFETWRNVHLEVVHNLPCPAPAMGLDVPAPQRMLNQISALNASLDALRKEQPATEALYRALSPAQQAVFDGPKQGVPPPKAPPPPPAKP
;
A
#
# COMPACT_ATOMS: atom_id res chain seq x y z
N MET A 1 -36.49 -38.63 -56.24
CA MET A 1 -35.02 -38.53 -56.40
C MET A 1 -34.39 -38.57 -54.98
N ARG A 2 -33.90 -39.74 -54.61
CA ARG A 2 -33.26 -40.01 -53.31
C ARG A 2 -31.77 -39.73 -53.45
N ARG A 3 -31.19 -38.81 -52.60
CA ARG A 3 -29.75 -38.66 -52.45
C ARG A 3 -29.38 -39.04 -51.02
N SER A 4 -28.79 -40.18 -50.86
CA SER A 4 -28.17 -40.68 -49.65
C SER A 4 -26.87 -39.90 -49.38
N LEU A 5 -26.76 -39.24 -48.24
CA LEU A 5 -25.51 -38.68 -47.72
C LEU A 5 -24.89 -39.66 -46.74
N PHE A 6 -23.76 -40.23 -47.11
CA PHE A 6 -22.92 -41.03 -46.23
C PHE A 6 -22.17 -40.10 -45.26
N CYS A 7 -22.46 -40.22 -43.95
CA CYS A 7 -21.63 -39.64 -42.91
C CYS A 7 -20.46 -40.59 -42.63
N VAL A 8 -19.26 -40.14 -42.97
CA VAL A 8 -18.01 -40.82 -42.57
C VAL A 8 -17.64 -40.27 -41.18
N LEU A 9 -17.79 -41.13 -40.16
CA LEU A 9 -17.30 -40.87 -38.80
C LEU A 9 -15.79 -41.14 -38.77
N ALA A 10 -14.99 -40.08 -38.78
CA ALA A 10 -13.56 -40.14 -38.48
C ALA A 10 -13.37 -40.15 -36.95
N ALA A 11 -13.00 -41.29 -36.39
CA ALA A 11 -12.60 -41.38 -35.00
C ALA A 11 -11.20 -40.77 -34.80
N LEU A 12 -11.16 -39.57 -34.24
CA LEU A 12 -9.90 -38.97 -33.73
C LEU A 12 -9.57 -39.61 -32.39
N SER A 13 -8.59 -40.50 -32.39
CA SER A 13 -7.95 -40.99 -31.16
C SER A 13 -7.08 -39.91 -30.56
N LEU A 14 -7.56 -39.21 -29.51
CA LEU A 14 -6.77 -38.31 -28.68
C LEU A 14 -5.84 -39.14 -27.80
N ALA A 15 -4.58 -39.29 -28.22
CA ALA A 15 -3.52 -39.78 -27.36
C ALA A 15 -3.26 -38.68 -26.30
N ALA A 16 -3.64 -38.90 -25.04
CA ALA A 16 -3.29 -38.07 -23.91
C ALA A 16 -1.76 -38.14 -23.68
N PRO A 17 -1.04 -37.00 -23.62
CA PRO A 17 0.36 -37.02 -23.20
C PRO A 17 0.42 -37.49 -21.74
N ALA A 18 1.18 -38.54 -21.48
CA ALA A 18 1.53 -38.94 -20.12
C ALA A 18 2.26 -37.79 -19.45
N LEU A 19 1.64 -37.21 -18.44
CA LEU A 19 2.32 -36.27 -17.53
C LEU A 19 3.39 -37.09 -16.81
N ALA A 20 4.64 -36.93 -17.24
CA ALA A 20 5.80 -37.45 -16.52
C ALA A 20 5.82 -36.77 -15.15
N ASP A 21 5.80 -37.57 -14.08
CA ASP A 21 6.01 -37.07 -12.73
C ASP A 21 7.33 -36.29 -12.67
N PRO A 22 7.32 -35.09 -12.08
CA PRO A 22 8.57 -34.32 -11.91
C PRO A 22 9.49 -35.14 -10.98
N PRO A 23 10.82 -35.13 -11.25
CA PRO A 23 11.77 -35.86 -10.41
C PRO A 23 11.66 -35.37 -8.96
N PRO A 24 11.83 -36.24 -7.93
CA PRO A 24 11.73 -35.88 -6.52
C PRO A 24 12.69 -34.74 -6.23
N GLY A 25 12.08 -33.61 -5.88
CA GLY A 25 12.69 -32.29 -5.87
C GLY A 25 13.90 -32.17 -5.00
N THR A 26 14.90 -31.52 -5.51
CA THR A 26 15.83 -30.72 -4.74
C THR A 26 14.99 -29.63 -4.06
N VAL A 27 14.53 -29.89 -2.83
CA VAL A 27 13.97 -28.85 -1.96
C VAL A 27 15.11 -27.86 -1.74
N MET A 28 15.10 -26.75 -2.50
CA MET A 28 15.95 -25.62 -2.18
C MET A 28 15.63 -25.21 -0.74
N LYS A 29 16.56 -25.52 0.17
CA LYS A 29 16.53 -25.06 1.54
C LYS A 29 16.64 -23.53 1.50
N VAL A 30 15.50 -22.86 1.36
CA VAL A 30 15.42 -21.40 1.54
C VAL A 30 15.76 -21.16 3.00
N THR A 31 16.93 -20.60 3.25
CA THR A 31 17.45 -20.28 4.59
C THR A 31 16.60 -19.12 5.13
N PRO A 32 15.73 -19.36 6.15
CA PRO A 32 14.72 -18.38 6.58
C PRO A 32 15.23 -17.08 7.23
N PRO A 33 16.48 -16.95 7.74
CA PRO A 33 16.80 -15.82 8.62
C PRO A 33 17.03 -14.48 7.90
N GLN A 34 17.49 -14.46 6.67
CA GLN A 34 17.84 -13.19 5.99
C GLN A 34 16.62 -12.43 5.47
N VAL A 35 15.62 -13.12 4.95
CA VAL A 35 14.39 -12.50 4.44
C VAL A 35 13.61 -11.81 5.56
N SER A 36 13.59 -12.38 6.77
CA SER A 36 12.89 -11.78 7.91
C SER A 36 13.57 -10.52 8.44
N ALA A 37 14.91 -10.46 8.44
CA ALA A 37 15.68 -9.29 8.89
C ALA A 37 15.48 -8.09 7.94
N ASP A 38 15.50 -8.32 6.64
CA ASP A 38 15.26 -7.26 5.64
C ASP A 38 13.83 -6.72 5.66
N ILE A 39 12.86 -7.58 5.97
CA ILE A 39 11.46 -7.18 6.15
C ILE A 39 11.35 -6.33 7.41
N ALA A 40 11.89 -6.79 8.54
CA ALA A 40 11.86 -6.04 9.80
C ALA A 40 12.52 -4.66 9.65
N LYS A 41 13.67 -4.58 8.96
CA LYS A 41 14.34 -3.32 8.66
C LYS A 41 13.47 -2.38 7.84
N ARG A 42 12.79 -2.86 6.80
CA ARG A 42 11.88 -2.04 5.98
C ARG A 42 10.68 -1.53 6.77
N CYS A 43 10.12 -2.34 7.67
CA CYS A 43 9.05 -1.92 8.57
C CYS A 43 9.50 -0.79 9.48
N LEU A 44 10.67 -0.97 10.10
CA LEU A 44 11.24 0.04 10.99
C LEU A 44 11.48 1.34 10.23
N MET A 45 12.11 1.30 9.05
CA MET A 45 12.34 2.47 8.22
C MET A 45 11.05 3.19 7.83
N ARG A 46 9.99 2.44 7.49
CA ARG A 46 8.68 3.05 7.21
C ARG A 46 8.16 3.81 8.42
N TYR A 47 8.19 3.20 9.60
CA TYR A 47 7.74 3.84 10.84
C TYR A 47 8.56 5.09 11.18
N GLU A 48 9.88 5.03 11.05
CA GLU A 48 10.76 6.18 11.28
C GLU A 48 10.47 7.36 10.32
N ILE A 49 10.21 7.04 9.05
CA ILE A 49 9.83 8.05 8.05
C ILE A 49 8.51 8.73 8.45
N GLU A 50 7.50 7.95 8.86
CA GLU A 50 6.22 8.51 9.29
C GLU A 50 6.34 9.36 10.55
N VAL A 51 7.13 8.94 11.53
CA VAL A 51 7.43 9.75 12.73
C VAL A 51 8.04 11.10 12.34
N ALA A 52 9.00 11.10 11.40
CA ALA A 52 9.62 12.33 10.91
C ALA A 52 8.61 13.21 10.15
N GLN A 53 7.79 12.63 9.29
CA GLN A 53 6.76 13.35 8.52
C GLN A 53 5.72 14.01 9.44
N VAL A 54 5.23 13.29 10.45
CA VAL A 54 4.31 13.83 11.45
C VAL A 54 4.95 14.95 12.26
N GLY A 55 6.25 14.84 12.57
CA GLY A 55 7.02 15.89 13.20
C GLY A 55 7.11 17.17 12.35
N HIS A 56 7.41 17.02 11.07
CA HIS A 56 7.42 18.14 10.11
C HIS A 56 6.03 18.76 9.93
N LEU A 57 4.99 17.94 9.86
CA LEU A 57 3.61 18.41 9.77
C LEU A 57 3.21 19.26 10.99
N LYS A 58 3.57 18.82 12.20
CA LYS A 58 3.33 19.59 13.44
C LYS A 58 3.92 21.00 13.37
N VAL A 59 5.15 21.11 12.88
CA VAL A 59 5.83 22.40 12.71
C VAL A 59 5.13 23.24 11.64
N ALA A 60 4.79 22.65 10.50
CA ALA A 60 4.15 23.35 9.39
C ALA A 60 2.75 23.89 9.73
N LEU A 61 2.00 23.15 10.56
CA LEU A 61 0.64 23.56 10.99
C LEU A 61 0.63 24.75 11.95
N THR A 62 1.73 25.08 12.62
CA THR A 62 1.79 26.21 13.59
C THR A 62 0.59 26.23 14.55
N LEU A 63 0.38 25.09 15.23
CA LEU A 63 -0.81 24.82 16.04
C LEU A 63 -0.96 25.80 17.21
N THR A 64 -2.19 26.22 17.48
CA THR A 64 -2.53 26.95 18.71
C THR A 64 -2.50 26.01 19.93
N PRO A 65 -2.36 26.53 21.16
CA PRO A 65 -2.39 25.69 22.37
C PRO A 65 -3.60 24.79 22.49
N GLY A 66 -4.79 25.24 22.03
CA GLY A 66 -6.03 24.46 22.03
C GLY A 66 -6.06 23.34 20.99
N GLN A 67 -5.29 23.46 19.90
CA GLN A 67 -5.22 22.47 18.84
C GLN A 67 -4.20 21.34 19.15
N VAL A 68 -3.20 21.62 19.99
CA VAL A 68 -2.13 20.67 20.30
C VAL A 68 -2.68 19.33 20.84
N PRO A 69 -3.60 19.28 21.82
CA PRO A 69 -4.12 18.00 22.33
C PRO A 69 -4.82 17.17 21.26
N VAL A 70 -5.56 17.82 20.35
CA VAL A 70 -6.26 17.14 19.26
C VAL A 70 -5.26 16.56 18.27
N PHE A 71 -4.21 17.31 17.93
CA PHE A 71 -3.12 16.84 17.08
C PHE A 71 -2.39 15.64 17.70
N GLU A 72 -2.05 15.70 18.99
CA GLU A 72 -1.37 14.58 19.66
C GLU A 72 -2.25 13.33 19.71
N THR A 73 -3.56 13.47 19.88
CA THR A 73 -4.49 12.34 19.78
C THR A 73 -4.46 11.71 18.39
N TRP A 74 -4.58 12.51 17.34
CA TRP A 74 -4.46 12.04 15.96
C TRP A 74 -3.11 11.40 15.70
N ARG A 75 -2.00 12.05 16.08
CA ARG A 75 -0.65 11.52 15.92
C ARG A 75 -0.50 10.13 16.53
N ASN A 76 -0.98 9.95 17.76
CA ASN A 76 -0.85 8.67 18.47
C ASN A 76 -1.62 7.56 17.73
N VAL A 77 -2.85 7.83 17.29
CA VAL A 77 -3.65 6.88 16.51
C VAL A 77 -2.99 6.58 15.18
N HIS A 78 -2.54 7.61 14.45
CA HIS A 78 -1.84 7.47 13.17
C HIS A 78 -0.59 6.59 13.28
N LEU A 79 0.28 6.89 14.23
CA LEU A 79 1.52 6.13 14.43
C LEU A 79 1.25 4.71 14.92
N GLU A 80 0.22 4.49 15.74
CA GLU A 80 -0.21 3.13 16.12
C GLU A 80 -0.70 2.34 14.91
N VAL A 81 -1.49 2.96 14.04
CA VAL A 81 -1.96 2.35 12.79
C VAL A 81 -0.78 1.97 11.90
N VAL A 82 0.16 2.89 11.66
CA VAL A 82 1.35 2.65 10.84
C VAL A 82 2.22 1.53 11.42
N HIS A 83 2.38 1.49 12.74
CA HIS A 83 3.14 0.45 13.42
C HIS A 83 2.53 -0.95 13.24
N ASN A 84 1.19 -1.04 13.29
CA ASN A 84 0.46 -2.31 13.22
C ASN A 84 0.10 -2.75 11.79
N LEU A 85 0.30 -1.90 10.78
CA LEU A 85 0.08 -2.31 9.39
C LEU A 85 1.04 -3.44 9.01
N PRO A 86 0.53 -4.49 8.34
CA PRO A 86 1.38 -5.55 7.83
C PRO A 86 2.53 -4.96 7.01
N CYS A 87 3.73 -5.43 7.28
CA CYS A 87 4.85 -5.08 6.45
C CYS A 87 4.63 -5.61 5.04
N PRO A 88 4.86 -4.83 3.98
CA PRO A 88 4.77 -5.37 2.64
C PRO A 88 5.73 -6.55 2.55
N ALA A 89 5.17 -7.73 2.33
CA ALA A 89 5.98 -8.90 2.00
C ALA A 89 6.86 -8.55 0.78
N PRO A 90 8.11 -9.03 0.72
CA PRO A 90 8.89 -8.98 -0.51
C PRO A 90 7.98 -9.51 -1.61
N ALA A 91 8.01 -8.86 -2.79
CA ALA A 91 7.14 -9.19 -3.92
C ALA A 91 6.91 -10.69 -3.91
N MET A 92 5.67 -11.10 -3.67
CA MET A 92 5.34 -12.51 -3.45
C MET A 92 5.97 -13.30 -4.58
N GLY A 93 6.93 -14.16 -4.23
CA GLY A 93 7.68 -14.92 -5.21
C GLY A 93 6.73 -15.60 -6.18
N LEU A 94 7.12 -15.75 -7.41
CA LEU A 94 6.34 -16.47 -8.44
C LEU A 94 5.96 -17.89 -8.00
N ASP A 95 6.58 -18.37 -6.91
CA ASP A 95 6.38 -19.70 -6.31
C ASP A 95 5.09 -19.84 -5.49
N VAL A 96 4.39 -18.72 -5.18
CA VAL A 96 3.11 -18.80 -4.46
C VAL A 96 1.98 -19.00 -5.46
N PRO A 97 1.14 -20.07 -5.30
CA PRO A 97 0.00 -20.34 -6.19
C PRO A 97 -0.94 -19.14 -6.31
N ALA A 98 -1.48 -18.90 -7.51
CA ALA A 98 -2.34 -17.76 -7.79
C ALA A 98 -3.52 -17.59 -6.79
N PRO A 99 -4.25 -18.66 -6.39
CA PRO A 99 -5.31 -18.52 -5.39
C PRO A 99 -4.78 -18.00 -4.03
N GLN A 100 -3.61 -18.49 -3.60
CA GLN A 100 -3.02 -18.07 -2.35
C GLN A 100 -2.53 -16.60 -2.41
N ARG A 101 -1.97 -16.16 -3.55
CA ARG A 101 -1.61 -14.74 -3.76
C ARG A 101 -2.84 -13.84 -3.63
N MET A 102 -3.98 -14.25 -4.20
CA MET A 102 -5.24 -13.53 -4.10
C MET A 102 -5.73 -13.43 -2.66
N LEU A 103 -5.71 -14.52 -1.89
CA LEU A 103 -6.08 -14.52 -0.48
C LEU A 103 -5.18 -13.59 0.36
N ASN A 104 -3.87 -13.63 0.11
CA ASN A 104 -2.92 -12.74 0.78
C ASN A 104 -3.18 -11.26 0.44
N GLN A 105 -3.52 -10.97 -0.82
CA GLN A 105 -3.88 -9.61 -1.23
C GLN A 105 -5.19 -9.13 -0.57
N ILE A 106 -6.21 -9.98 -0.52
CA ILE A 106 -7.47 -9.68 0.17
C ILE A 106 -7.20 -9.40 1.65
N SER A 107 -6.40 -10.23 2.31
CA SER A 107 -6.01 -10.03 3.72
C SER A 107 -5.29 -8.68 3.94
N ALA A 108 -4.35 -8.33 3.07
CA ALA A 108 -3.65 -7.05 3.15
C ALA A 108 -4.56 -5.84 2.93
N LEU A 109 -5.52 -5.94 1.99
CA LEU A 109 -6.51 -4.90 1.74
C LEU A 109 -7.45 -4.72 2.93
N ASN A 110 -7.91 -5.82 3.54
CA ASN A 110 -8.76 -5.76 4.73
C ASN A 110 -8.00 -5.10 5.91
N ALA A 111 -6.76 -5.49 6.15
CA ALA A 111 -5.93 -4.85 7.18
C ALA A 111 -5.77 -3.35 6.94
N SER A 112 -5.58 -2.93 5.68
CA SER A 112 -5.49 -1.51 5.30
C SER A 112 -6.81 -0.78 5.52
N LEU A 113 -7.95 -1.41 5.19
CA LEU A 113 -9.28 -0.85 5.41
C LEU A 113 -9.58 -0.66 6.90
N ASP A 114 -9.25 -1.64 7.73
CA ASP A 114 -9.44 -1.57 9.18
C ASP A 114 -8.55 -0.49 9.80
N ALA A 115 -7.33 -0.32 9.31
CA ALA A 115 -6.42 0.74 9.68
C ALA A 115 -7.03 2.14 9.40
N LEU A 116 -7.54 2.36 8.18
CA LEU A 116 -8.21 3.61 7.81
C LEU A 116 -9.45 3.89 8.67
N ARG A 117 -10.27 2.88 8.93
CA ARG A 117 -11.45 3.01 9.80
C ARG A 117 -11.07 3.39 11.23
N LYS A 118 -9.95 2.87 11.74
CA LYS A 118 -9.44 3.20 13.07
C LYS A 118 -8.95 4.65 13.14
N GLU A 119 -8.29 5.12 12.09
CA GLU A 119 -7.71 6.47 12.04
C GLU A 119 -8.73 7.56 11.70
N GLN A 120 -9.77 7.24 10.93
CA GLN A 120 -10.75 8.19 10.42
C GLN A 120 -11.32 9.14 11.48
N PRO A 121 -11.82 8.69 12.66
CA PRO A 121 -12.42 9.60 13.63
C PRO A 121 -11.43 10.61 14.21
N ALA A 122 -10.17 10.22 14.41
CA ALA A 122 -9.13 11.10 14.90
C ALA A 122 -8.74 12.15 13.83
N THR A 123 -8.65 11.72 12.56
CA THR A 123 -8.41 12.59 11.41
C THR A 123 -9.52 13.63 11.25
N GLU A 124 -10.78 13.21 11.31
CA GLU A 124 -11.93 14.13 11.25
C GLU A 124 -11.95 15.13 12.41
N ALA A 125 -11.59 14.68 13.61
CA ALA A 125 -11.52 15.55 14.79
C ALA A 125 -10.43 16.60 14.64
N LEU A 126 -9.23 16.20 14.17
CA LEU A 126 -8.15 17.12 13.88
C LEU A 126 -8.57 18.11 12.79
N TYR A 127 -9.06 17.61 11.65
CA TYR A 127 -9.43 18.43 10.50
C TYR A 127 -10.45 19.53 10.86
N ARG A 128 -11.43 19.21 11.69
CA ARG A 128 -12.42 20.20 12.21
C ARG A 128 -11.81 21.25 13.14
N ALA A 129 -10.74 20.91 13.84
CA ALA A 129 -10.05 21.84 14.73
C ALA A 129 -9.08 22.78 14.00
N LEU A 130 -8.69 22.46 12.76
CA LEU A 130 -7.79 23.24 11.94
C LEU A 130 -8.51 24.40 11.24
N SER A 131 -7.82 25.55 11.10
CA SER A 131 -8.26 26.64 10.23
C SER A 131 -8.18 26.24 8.75
N PRO A 132 -8.88 26.92 7.82
CA PRO A 132 -8.79 26.62 6.38
C PRO A 132 -7.37 26.66 5.83
N ALA A 133 -6.50 27.54 6.32
CA ALA A 133 -5.11 27.60 5.92
C ALA A 133 -4.32 26.38 6.41
N GLN A 134 -4.57 25.95 7.65
CA GLN A 134 -3.96 24.73 8.21
C GLN A 134 -4.48 23.46 7.53
N GLN A 135 -5.78 23.40 7.17
CA GLN A 135 -6.35 22.30 6.41
C GLN A 135 -5.64 22.14 5.05
N ALA A 136 -5.37 23.27 4.37
CA ALA A 136 -4.62 23.23 3.11
C ALA A 136 -3.19 22.68 3.28
N VAL A 137 -2.55 22.95 4.43
CA VAL A 137 -1.24 22.37 4.77
C VAL A 137 -1.38 20.86 5.06
N PHE A 138 -2.40 20.48 5.82
CA PHE A 138 -2.68 19.08 6.17
C PHE A 138 -3.00 18.22 4.95
N ASP A 139 -3.79 18.75 4.01
CA ASP A 139 -4.13 18.10 2.74
C ASP A 139 -2.90 17.88 1.83
N GLY A 140 -1.84 18.62 2.08
CA GLY A 140 -0.63 18.59 1.26
C GLY A 140 -0.81 19.21 -0.13
N PRO A 141 0.20 19.15 -0.99
CA PRO A 141 0.12 19.68 -2.34
C PRO A 141 -0.93 18.92 -3.15
N LYS A 142 -1.94 19.65 -3.66
CA LYS A 142 -2.97 19.08 -4.52
C LYS A 142 -2.29 18.51 -5.78
N GLN A 143 -2.38 17.20 -5.96
CA GLN A 143 -1.85 16.54 -7.14
C GLN A 143 -2.49 17.17 -8.40
N GLY A 144 -1.65 17.68 -9.30
CA GLY A 144 -2.09 18.30 -10.56
C GLY A 144 -2.25 19.83 -10.54
N VAL A 145 -2.09 20.49 -9.39
CA VAL A 145 -1.99 21.96 -9.36
C VAL A 145 -0.51 22.33 -9.37
N PRO A 146 -0.02 22.99 -10.44
CA PRO A 146 1.36 23.46 -10.45
C PRO A 146 1.57 24.43 -9.27
N PRO A 147 2.75 24.40 -8.62
CA PRO A 147 3.03 25.31 -7.52
C PRO A 147 2.79 26.76 -7.96
N PRO A 148 2.30 27.64 -7.06
CA PRO A 148 2.12 29.04 -7.38
C PRO A 148 3.42 29.59 -7.94
N LYS A 149 3.35 30.24 -9.11
CA LYS A 149 4.50 30.84 -9.77
C LYS A 149 5.15 31.81 -8.76
N ALA A 150 6.43 31.60 -8.47
CA ALA A 150 7.14 32.47 -7.56
C ALA A 150 6.92 33.95 -7.98
N PRO A 151 6.70 34.88 -7.04
CA PRO A 151 6.56 36.29 -7.37
C PRO A 151 7.82 36.76 -8.13
N PRO A 152 7.68 37.62 -9.13
CA PRO A 152 8.82 38.13 -9.88
C PRO A 152 9.82 38.81 -8.91
N PRO A 153 11.12 38.63 -9.16
CA PRO A 153 12.12 39.31 -8.32
C PRO A 153 11.89 40.81 -8.32
N PRO A 154 12.13 41.49 -7.18
CA PRO A 154 11.97 42.92 -7.11
C PRO A 154 12.88 43.60 -8.15
N PRO A 155 12.43 44.72 -8.78
CA PRO A 155 13.24 45.41 -9.75
C PRO A 155 14.58 45.81 -9.11
N ALA A 156 15.67 45.57 -9.86
CA ALA A 156 17.00 46.00 -9.44
C ALA A 156 16.96 47.51 -9.16
N LYS A 157 17.40 47.90 -7.98
CA LYS A 157 17.55 49.34 -7.67
C LYS A 157 18.61 49.94 -8.62
N PRO A 158 18.36 51.16 -9.14
CA PRO A 158 19.30 51.85 -9.98
C PRO A 158 20.59 52.20 -9.22
#